data_42b3d594c1a8e1956727d771877ef3a3
#
_entry.id   42b3d594c1a8e1956727d771877ef3a3
#
_cell.length_a   1.000
_cell.length_b   1.000
_cell.length_c   1.000
_cell.angle_alpha   90.00
_cell.angle_beta   90.00
_cell.angle_gamma   90.00
#
_symmetry.space_group_name_H-M   'P 1'
#
loop_
_entity.id
_entity.type
_entity.pdbx_description
1 polymer ?
#
loop_
_entity_poly.entity_id
_entity_poly.type
_entity_poly.pdbx_seq_one_letter_code
_entity_poly.pdbx_strand_id
1 'polypeptide(L)'
;MAKEIKTIGVLTSGGDAPGMNAAIRAVVRKALSNGVSVKGIKKGYRGLLNEEIIDLERWSVSDTIQKGGTILGTARCSEFRTEEGQLKGVDICHKHGIDGLIVIGGDGSYRGAQALARHGINTIGIPGTIDLDIACTEYTIGFDTAINTAMEAIDKIRDTSSSHERCSIIEVMGRNAGYIALWCGIANGAEDILLPEKYDYNEQQIINNIIANRKRGKTHHIIINAEGIGHSTSMARRIEAATGIETRATILGYMQRGGAPTCKDRYYASIMGAYAADILCQGKSNRVVGYQHGEFLDFDIEEALNMHKNIQEYVFEVSKVLAL
;
A
#
# COMPACT_ATOMS: atom_id res chain seq x y z
N MET A 1 -33.85 15.84 0.44
CA MET A 1 -32.76 16.51 1.18
C MET A 1 -31.76 15.44 1.56
N ALA A 2 -30.46 15.66 1.32
CA ALA A 2 -29.43 14.74 1.80
C ALA A 2 -29.53 14.64 3.35
N LYS A 3 -29.41 13.44 3.89
CA LYS A 3 -29.44 13.23 5.35
C LYS A 3 -28.21 13.92 5.96
N GLU A 4 -28.43 14.70 6.98
CA GLU A 4 -27.35 15.38 7.72
C GLU A 4 -26.45 14.33 8.38
N ILE A 5 -25.14 14.42 8.15
CA ILE A 5 -24.13 13.54 8.75
C ILE A 5 -23.80 14.05 10.16
N LYS A 6 -24.13 13.27 11.19
CA LYS A 6 -23.88 13.58 12.61
C LYS A 6 -22.78 12.71 13.21
N THR A 7 -22.64 11.49 12.73
CA THR A 7 -21.63 10.56 13.22
C THR A 7 -21.01 9.79 12.05
N ILE A 8 -19.69 9.77 12.00
CA ILE A 8 -18.96 8.96 11.03
C ILE A 8 -18.19 7.85 11.71
N GLY A 9 -18.08 6.71 11.02
CA GLY A 9 -17.16 5.65 11.38
C GLY A 9 -15.84 5.77 10.61
N VAL A 10 -14.74 5.31 11.19
CA VAL A 10 -13.47 5.15 10.51
C VAL A 10 -12.89 3.77 10.80
N LEU A 11 -12.40 3.09 9.77
CA LEU A 11 -11.74 1.80 9.89
C LEU A 11 -10.53 1.70 8.96
N THR A 12 -9.62 0.81 9.30
CA THR A 12 -8.52 0.35 8.43
C THR A 12 -8.77 -1.09 8.01
N SER A 13 -8.58 -1.41 6.74
CA SER A 13 -8.89 -2.71 6.17
C SER A 13 -7.80 -3.15 5.18
N GLY A 14 -7.56 -4.45 5.10
CA GLY A 14 -6.51 -5.02 4.27
C GLY A 14 -5.17 -5.15 4.99
N GLY A 15 -4.07 -4.98 4.29
CA GLY A 15 -2.74 -4.87 4.88
C GLY A 15 -2.54 -3.53 5.55
N ASP A 16 -1.80 -3.53 6.65
CA ASP A 16 -1.37 -2.27 7.27
C ASP A 16 -0.31 -1.57 6.40
N ALA A 17 -0.29 -0.25 6.50
CA ALA A 17 0.66 0.60 5.79
C ALA A 17 1.11 1.76 6.70
N PRO A 18 2.41 2.12 6.70
CA PRO A 18 2.90 3.26 7.47
C PRO A 18 2.22 4.55 7.01
N GLY A 19 1.64 5.30 7.95
CA GLY A 19 0.85 6.50 7.65
C GLY A 19 -0.65 6.32 7.84
N MET A 20 -1.18 5.09 7.99
CA MET A 20 -2.60 4.88 8.32
C MET A 20 -3.03 5.63 9.58
N ASN A 21 -2.17 5.69 10.60
CA ASN A 21 -2.45 6.46 11.82
C ASN A 21 -2.54 7.97 11.57
N ALA A 22 -1.74 8.50 10.65
CA ALA A 22 -1.84 9.90 10.26
C ALA A 22 -3.17 10.21 9.55
N ALA A 23 -3.64 9.29 8.70
CA ALA A 23 -4.95 9.38 8.06
C ALA A 23 -6.09 9.32 9.08
N ILE A 24 -6.08 8.33 10.00
CA ILE A 24 -7.07 8.22 11.08
C ILE A 24 -7.09 9.52 11.89
N ARG A 25 -5.93 10.03 12.30
CA ARG A 25 -5.81 11.27 13.04
C ARG A 25 -6.44 12.46 12.31
N ALA A 26 -6.18 12.57 11.02
CA ALA A 26 -6.71 13.66 10.20
C ALA A 26 -8.24 13.57 10.08
N VAL A 27 -8.77 12.37 9.80
CA VAL A 27 -10.22 12.11 9.78
C VAL A 27 -10.88 12.52 11.07
N VAL A 28 -10.38 12.04 12.22
CA VAL A 28 -10.95 12.32 13.52
C VAL A 28 -10.95 13.82 13.83
N ARG A 29 -9.81 14.47 13.67
CA ARG A 29 -9.69 15.89 14.00
C ARG A 29 -10.51 16.77 13.08
N LYS A 30 -10.58 16.43 11.79
CA LYS A 30 -11.35 17.21 10.82
C LYS A 30 -12.86 17.04 11.01
N ALA A 31 -13.34 15.81 11.20
CA ALA A 31 -14.76 15.57 11.47
C ALA A 31 -15.22 16.26 12.76
N LEU A 32 -14.45 16.16 13.84
CA LEU A 32 -14.75 16.86 15.10
C LEU A 32 -14.75 18.40 14.93
N SER A 33 -13.88 18.94 14.05
CA SER A 33 -13.90 20.39 13.76
C SER A 33 -15.13 20.83 12.97
N ASN A 34 -15.75 19.89 12.24
CA ASN A 34 -17.01 20.10 11.52
C ASN A 34 -18.24 19.83 12.41
N GLY A 35 -18.06 19.57 13.72
CA GLY A 35 -19.15 19.25 14.66
C GLY A 35 -19.70 17.82 14.53
N VAL A 36 -18.99 16.92 13.83
CA VAL A 36 -19.39 15.54 13.57
C VAL A 36 -18.67 14.60 14.53
N SER A 37 -19.41 13.72 15.22
CA SER A 37 -18.87 12.69 16.10
C SER A 37 -18.15 11.58 15.31
N VAL A 38 -17.14 10.96 15.93
CA VAL A 38 -16.35 9.92 15.26
C VAL A 38 -16.30 8.63 16.06
N LYS A 39 -16.58 7.52 15.40
CA LYS A 39 -16.44 6.18 15.94
C LYS A 39 -15.31 5.42 15.22
N GLY A 40 -14.37 4.88 15.99
CA GLY A 40 -13.33 4.00 15.49
C GLY A 40 -13.80 2.55 15.46
N ILE A 41 -13.72 1.89 14.32
CA ILE A 41 -14.06 0.48 14.18
C ILE A 41 -12.76 -0.31 14.16
N LYS A 42 -12.55 -1.13 15.17
CA LYS A 42 -11.33 -1.95 15.30
C LYS A 42 -11.37 -3.13 14.33
N LYS A 43 -10.19 -3.54 13.85
CA LYS A 43 -10.00 -4.72 12.99
C LYS A 43 -10.85 -4.73 11.72
N GLY A 44 -11.11 -3.55 11.16
CA GLY A 44 -11.78 -3.38 9.87
C GLY A 44 -13.20 -3.95 9.84
N TYR A 45 -13.58 -4.54 8.72
CA TYR A 45 -14.94 -5.10 8.55
C TYR A 45 -15.26 -6.23 9.52
N ARG A 46 -14.25 -7.01 9.97
CA ARG A 46 -14.48 -8.03 11.01
C ARG A 46 -14.94 -7.40 12.31
N GLY A 47 -14.29 -6.32 12.71
CA GLY A 47 -14.69 -5.61 13.92
C GLY A 47 -16.01 -4.86 13.78
N LEU A 48 -16.38 -4.41 12.57
CA LEU A 48 -17.72 -3.90 12.30
C LEU A 48 -18.77 -4.98 12.63
N LEU A 49 -18.60 -6.19 12.07
CA LEU A 49 -19.54 -7.29 12.29
C LEU A 49 -19.58 -7.79 13.74
N ASN A 50 -18.51 -7.57 14.49
CA ASN A 50 -18.40 -7.95 15.90
C ASN A 50 -18.73 -6.79 16.86
N GLU A 51 -19.13 -5.64 16.34
CA GLU A 51 -19.41 -4.42 17.12
C GLU A 51 -18.19 -3.94 17.94
N GLU A 52 -16.96 -4.17 17.47
CA GLU A 52 -15.74 -3.67 18.12
C GLU A 52 -15.57 -2.17 17.82
N ILE A 53 -16.51 -1.36 18.31
CA ILE A 53 -16.65 0.07 18.02
C ILE A 53 -16.34 0.90 19.27
N ILE A 54 -15.55 1.95 19.11
CA ILE A 54 -15.14 2.87 20.17
C ILE A 54 -15.39 4.32 19.76
N ASP A 55 -15.70 5.18 20.71
CA ASP A 55 -15.75 6.62 20.46
C ASP A 55 -14.34 7.19 20.34
N LEU A 56 -14.12 8.06 19.35
CA LEU A 56 -12.85 8.71 19.12
C LEU A 56 -12.97 10.21 19.36
N GLU A 57 -12.19 10.67 20.31
CA GLU A 57 -12.05 12.06 20.68
C GLU A 57 -10.72 12.63 20.16
N ARG A 58 -10.55 13.96 20.28
CA ARG A 58 -9.33 14.64 19.81
C ARG A 58 -8.06 14.08 20.43
N TRP A 59 -8.09 13.66 21.69
CA TRP A 59 -6.95 13.06 22.41
C TRP A 59 -6.72 11.60 22.05
N SER A 60 -7.76 10.87 21.60
CA SER A 60 -7.63 9.46 21.21
C SER A 60 -6.59 9.22 20.09
N VAL A 61 -6.32 10.26 19.32
CA VAL A 61 -5.38 10.24 18.19
C VAL A 61 -4.14 11.13 18.44
N SER A 62 -3.89 11.51 19.68
CA SER A 62 -2.68 12.23 20.08
C SER A 62 -1.48 11.30 19.98
N ASP A 63 -0.34 11.84 19.56
CA ASP A 63 0.94 11.10 19.42
C ASP A 63 0.87 9.80 18.61
N THR A 64 0.00 9.80 17.59
CA THR A 64 -0.17 8.66 16.67
C THR A 64 0.42 8.88 15.29
N ILE A 65 0.64 10.14 14.87
CA ILE A 65 1.07 10.50 13.52
C ILE A 65 2.41 9.86 13.12
N GLN A 66 3.32 9.69 14.08
CA GLN A 66 4.65 9.11 13.87
C GLN A 66 4.68 7.58 14.02
N LYS A 67 3.60 6.95 14.45
CA LYS A 67 3.54 5.51 14.70
C LYS A 67 3.23 4.75 13.41
N GLY A 68 3.99 3.67 13.17
CA GLY A 68 3.66 2.68 12.14
C GLY A 68 2.46 1.82 12.52
N GLY A 69 2.06 0.94 11.62
CA GLY A 69 0.86 0.12 11.78
C GLY A 69 -0.43 0.95 11.82
N THR A 70 -1.44 0.44 12.51
CA THR A 70 -2.73 1.11 12.68
C THR A 70 -3.27 0.92 14.09
N ILE A 71 -3.65 2.03 14.76
CA ILE A 71 -4.22 2.01 16.11
C ILE A 71 -5.59 1.33 16.18
N LEU A 72 -6.29 1.24 15.05
CA LEU A 72 -7.57 0.53 14.95
C LEU A 72 -7.38 -0.97 14.67
N GLY A 73 -6.18 -1.37 14.28
CA GLY A 73 -5.91 -2.74 13.82
C GLY A 73 -6.61 -3.05 12.50
N THR A 74 -6.22 -4.14 11.88
CA THR A 74 -6.82 -4.63 10.63
C THR A 74 -6.99 -6.13 10.67
N ALA A 75 -7.96 -6.66 9.93
CA ALA A 75 -8.16 -8.09 9.79
C ALA A 75 -8.86 -8.43 8.47
N ARG A 76 -8.59 -9.65 7.98
CA ARG A 76 -9.38 -10.21 6.88
C ARG A 76 -10.76 -10.60 7.39
N CYS A 77 -11.80 -10.37 6.57
CA CYS A 77 -13.18 -10.74 6.86
C CYS A 77 -13.83 -11.39 5.65
N SER A 78 -13.89 -12.72 5.64
CA SER A 78 -14.55 -13.47 4.55
C SER A 78 -16.07 -13.31 4.58
N GLU A 79 -16.67 -13.25 5.77
CA GLU A 79 -18.10 -13.04 5.99
C GLU A 79 -18.60 -11.76 5.30
N PHE A 80 -17.82 -10.69 5.32
CA PHE A 80 -18.19 -9.41 4.68
C PHE A 80 -18.21 -9.44 3.15
N ARG A 81 -17.77 -10.56 2.53
CA ARG A 81 -17.88 -10.74 1.07
C ARG A 81 -19.27 -11.23 0.66
N THR A 82 -20.10 -11.69 1.61
CA THR A 82 -21.47 -12.15 1.39
C THR A 82 -22.44 -10.98 1.56
N GLU A 83 -23.57 -11.03 0.87
CA GLU A 83 -24.63 -10.03 1.02
C GLU A 83 -25.18 -10.00 2.46
N GLU A 84 -25.32 -11.16 3.10
CA GLU A 84 -25.74 -11.28 4.50
C GLU A 84 -24.79 -10.52 5.44
N GLY A 85 -23.48 -10.71 5.29
CA GLY A 85 -22.49 -9.99 6.09
C GLY A 85 -22.51 -8.47 5.83
N GLN A 86 -22.78 -8.05 4.60
CA GLN A 86 -22.90 -6.63 4.24
C GLN A 86 -24.14 -6.00 4.90
N LEU A 87 -25.30 -6.65 4.81
CA LEU A 87 -26.54 -6.20 5.44
C LEU A 87 -26.40 -6.14 6.97
N LYS A 88 -25.79 -7.15 7.58
CA LYS A 88 -25.45 -7.13 9.02
C LYS A 88 -24.57 -5.92 9.37
N GLY A 89 -23.58 -5.58 8.52
CA GLY A 89 -22.75 -4.40 8.70
C GLY A 89 -23.55 -3.09 8.63
N VAL A 90 -24.53 -3.01 7.74
CA VAL A 90 -25.46 -1.87 7.63
C VAL A 90 -26.32 -1.73 8.89
N ASP A 91 -26.90 -2.83 9.37
CA ASP A 91 -27.71 -2.84 10.59
C ASP A 91 -26.91 -2.38 11.79
N ILE A 92 -25.65 -2.79 11.89
CA ILE A 92 -24.74 -2.36 12.95
C ILE A 92 -24.42 -0.86 12.82
N CYS A 93 -24.18 -0.36 11.61
CA CYS A 93 -24.00 1.09 11.40
C CYS A 93 -25.24 1.86 11.90
N HIS A 94 -26.45 1.43 11.54
CA HIS A 94 -27.69 2.06 12.00
C HIS A 94 -27.85 1.98 13.53
N LYS A 95 -27.59 0.80 14.13
CA LYS A 95 -27.66 0.56 15.58
C LYS A 95 -26.75 1.52 16.35
N HIS A 96 -25.56 1.79 15.83
CA HIS A 96 -24.58 2.69 16.44
C HIS A 96 -24.70 4.14 15.97
N GLY A 97 -25.71 4.47 15.16
CA GLY A 97 -25.96 5.83 14.66
C GLY A 97 -24.88 6.33 13.70
N ILE A 98 -24.17 5.44 13.00
CA ILE A 98 -23.14 5.78 12.03
C ILE A 98 -23.82 6.14 10.70
N ASP A 99 -23.76 7.43 10.30
CA ASP A 99 -24.36 7.94 9.06
C ASP A 99 -23.45 7.78 7.84
N GLY A 100 -22.15 7.65 8.05
CA GLY A 100 -21.17 7.45 6.99
C GLY A 100 -19.90 6.78 7.50
N LEU A 101 -19.13 6.18 6.59
CA LEU A 101 -17.95 5.41 6.91
C LEU A 101 -16.74 5.81 6.05
N ILE A 102 -15.62 6.07 6.70
CA ILE A 102 -14.33 6.25 6.03
C ILE A 102 -13.53 4.95 6.14
N VAL A 103 -13.11 4.44 4.97
CA VAL A 103 -12.41 3.17 4.83
C VAL A 103 -10.99 3.42 4.31
N ILE A 104 -10.00 3.16 5.15
CA ILE A 104 -8.58 3.30 4.79
C ILE A 104 -8.04 1.93 4.38
N GLY A 105 -7.62 1.78 3.12
CA GLY A 105 -7.12 0.50 2.60
C GLY A 105 -6.95 0.49 1.09
N GLY A 106 -6.88 -0.69 0.48
CA GLY A 106 -6.76 -0.90 -0.95
C GLY A 106 -8.08 -1.33 -1.61
N ASP A 107 -8.00 -1.81 -2.86
CA ASP A 107 -9.14 -2.19 -3.71
C ASP A 107 -10.16 -3.11 -3.03
N GLY A 108 -9.67 -4.13 -2.30
CA GLY A 108 -10.57 -5.04 -1.57
C GLY A 108 -11.40 -4.32 -0.51
N SER A 109 -10.84 -3.29 0.12
CA SER A 109 -11.50 -2.46 1.11
C SER A 109 -12.54 -1.54 0.46
N TYR A 110 -12.25 -1.04 -0.76
CA TYR A 110 -13.19 -0.23 -1.52
C TYR A 110 -14.40 -1.02 -2.01
N ARG A 111 -14.20 -2.29 -2.42
CA ARG A 111 -15.33 -3.17 -2.75
C ARG A 111 -16.29 -3.34 -1.55
N GLY A 112 -15.75 -3.44 -0.34
CA GLY A 112 -16.55 -3.44 0.88
C GLY A 112 -17.26 -2.11 1.15
N ALA A 113 -16.58 -0.98 0.92
CA ALA A 113 -17.16 0.35 1.03
C ALA A 113 -18.30 0.55 0.01
N GLN A 114 -18.09 0.14 -1.25
CA GLN A 114 -19.09 0.18 -2.31
C GLN A 114 -20.34 -0.66 -1.95
N ALA A 115 -20.13 -1.84 -1.37
CA ALA A 115 -21.23 -2.68 -0.93
C ALA A 115 -22.10 -2.00 0.14
N LEU A 116 -21.47 -1.37 1.14
CA LEU A 116 -22.21 -0.56 2.13
C LEU A 116 -22.93 0.62 1.50
N ALA A 117 -22.29 1.29 0.52
CA ALA A 117 -22.90 2.41 -0.19
C ALA A 117 -24.17 2.02 -0.96
N ARG A 118 -24.15 0.83 -1.60
CA ARG A 118 -25.34 0.25 -2.27
C ARG A 118 -26.51 -0.01 -1.30
N HIS A 119 -26.21 -0.22 -0.03
CA HIS A 119 -27.19 -0.41 1.04
C HIS A 119 -27.47 0.86 1.86
N GLY A 120 -27.05 2.03 1.37
CA GLY A 120 -27.44 3.33 1.91
C GLY A 120 -26.54 3.93 2.99
N ILE A 121 -25.38 3.34 3.28
CA ILE A 121 -24.34 3.96 4.14
C ILE A 121 -23.41 4.80 3.27
N ASN A 122 -23.28 6.08 3.55
CA ASN A 122 -22.33 6.93 2.84
C ASN A 122 -20.89 6.45 3.09
N THR A 123 -20.09 6.28 2.03
CA THR A 123 -18.73 5.76 2.18
C THR A 123 -17.69 6.55 1.40
N ILE A 124 -16.52 6.75 2.01
CA ILE A 124 -15.35 7.34 1.37
C ILE A 124 -14.14 6.43 1.60
N GLY A 125 -13.45 6.06 0.53
CA GLY A 125 -12.18 5.32 0.57
C GLY A 125 -10.97 6.25 0.64
N ILE A 126 -9.92 5.83 1.37
CA ILE A 126 -8.60 6.48 1.39
C ILE A 126 -7.54 5.45 0.99
N PRO A 127 -6.64 5.74 0.03
CA PRO A 127 -5.67 4.79 -0.48
C PRO A 127 -4.55 4.51 0.53
N GLY A 128 -4.69 3.43 1.30
CA GLY A 128 -3.74 2.94 2.28
C GLY A 128 -3.18 1.58 1.87
N THR A 129 -2.10 1.58 1.10
CA THR A 129 -1.36 0.38 0.66
C THR A 129 0.05 0.77 0.27
N ILE A 130 1.02 -0.11 0.53
CA ILE A 130 2.41 0.07 0.09
C ILE A 130 2.61 -0.27 -1.39
N ASP A 131 1.65 -0.92 -2.05
CA ASP A 131 1.82 -1.56 -3.36
C ASP A 131 1.77 -0.56 -4.53
N LEU A 132 1.24 0.67 -4.32
CA LEU A 132 1.02 1.71 -5.33
C LEU A 132 0.15 1.24 -6.52
N ASP A 133 -0.66 0.22 -6.31
CA ASP A 133 -1.45 -0.48 -7.32
C ASP A 133 -2.85 0.12 -7.57
N ILE A 134 -3.25 1.14 -6.80
CA ILE A 134 -4.53 1.84 -6.97
C ILE A 134 -4.47 2.80 -8.15
N ALA A 135 -5.25 2.53 -9.19
CA ALA A 135 -5.11 3.20 -10.49
C ALA A 135 -5.57 4.65 -10.49
N CYS A 136 -6.57 5.02 -9.68
CA CYS A 136 -7.11 6.37 -9.62
C CYS A 136 -6.22 7.37 -8.86
N THR A 137 -5.04 6.97 -8.40
CA THR A 137 -4.14 7.86 -7.66
C THR A 137 -2.68 7.64 -8.03
N GLU A 138 -1.91 8.71 -8.05
CA GLU A 138 -0.45 8.67 -8.22
C GLU A 138 0.27 8.32 -6.91
N TYR A 139 -0.42 8.39 -5.78
CA TYR A 139 0.17 8.15 -4.46
C TYR A 139 -0.74 7.31 -3.57
N THR A 140 -0.15 6.30 -2.92
CA THR A 140 -0.80 5.52 -1.87
C THR A 140 -0.04 5.64 -0.55
N ILE A 141 -0.78 5.77 0.56
CA ILE A 141 -0.21 5.93 1.90
C ILE A 141 0.56 4.67 2.28
N GLY A 142 1.85 4.84 2.60
CA GLY A 142 2.76 3.78 2.99
C GLY A 142 3.80 3.41 1.93
N PHE A 143 3.60 3.78 0.67
CA PHE A 143 4.53 3.47 -0.41
C PHE A 143 5.91 4.08 -0.20
N ASP A 144 5.98 5.37 0.10
CA ASP A 144 7.26 6.08 0.30
C ASP A 144 8.07 5.49 1.46
N THR A 145 7.41 5.15 2.57
CA THR A 145 8.07 4.48 3.69
C THR A 145 8.57 3.08 3.31
N ALA A 146 7.76 2.31 2.57
CA ALA A 146 8.13 0.97 2.15
C ALA A 146 9.36 0.96 1.24
N ILE A 147 9.44 1.88 0.25
CA ILE A 147 10.62 1.98 -0.63
C ILE A 147 11.86 2.45 0.12
N ASN A 148 11.74 3.40 1.06
CA ASN A 148 12.87 3.84 1.86
C ASN A 148 13.40 2.73 2.78
N THR A 149 12.52 1.94 3.39
CA THR A 149 12.90 0.76 4.18
C THR A 149 13.61 -0.28 3.32
N ALA A 150 13.09 -0.53 2.11
CA ALA A 150 13.72 -1.46 1.17
C ALA A 150 15.09 -0.94 0.70
N MET A 151 15.22 0.34 0.36
CA MET A 151 16.48 0.97 -0.01
C MET A 151 17.56 0.79 1.06
N GLU A 152 17.23 1.11 2.32
CA GLU A 152 18.18 0.94 3.43
C GLU A 152 18.66 -0.51 3.57
N ALA A 153 17.76 -1.49 3.36
CA ALA A 153 18.13 -2.90 3.40
C ALA A 153 19.00 -3.30 2.20
N ILE A 154 18.68 -2.80 0.99
CA ILE A 154 19.43 -3.09 -0.22
C ILE A 154 20.85 -2.54 -0.14
N ASP A 155 21.03 -1.31 0.38
CA ASP A 155 22.35 -0.71 0.57
C ASP A 155 23.24 -1.59 1.48
N LYS A 156 22.69 -2.05 2.62
CA LYS A 156 23.41 -2.95 3.53
C LYS A 156 23.77 -4.29 2.88
N ILE A 157 22.86 -4.83 2.05
CA ILE A 157 23.12 -6.06 1.31
C ILE A 157 24.18 -5.84 0.22
N ARG A 158 24.16 -4.69 -0.44
CA ARG A 158 25.15 -4.32 -1.44
C ARG A 158 26.57 -4.27 -0.86
N ASP A 159 26.75 -3.67 0.31
CA ASP A 159 28.06 -3.59 0.99
C ASP A 159 28.66 -4.99 1.20
N THR A 160 27.85 -5.91 1.72
CA THR A 160 28.33 -7.30 1.93
C THR A 160 28.47 -8.07 0.63
N SER A 161 27.61 -7.84 -0.38
CA SER A 161 27.72 -8.47 -1.70
C SER A 161 29.00 -8.05 -2.43
N SER A 162 29.34 -6.76 -2.33
CA SER A 162 30.59 -6.23 -2.89
C SER A 162 31.83 -6.83 -2.19
N SER A 163 31.80 -6.92 -0.86
CA SER A 163 32.92 -7.44 -0.07
C SER A 163 33.21 -8.93 -0.33
N HIS A 164 32.18 -9.69 -0.69
CA HIS A 164 32.29 -11.15 -0.93
C HIS A 164 32.21 -11.53 -2.41
N GLU A 165 32.11 -10.57 -3.33
CA GLU A 165 31.96 -10.79 -4.76
C GLU A 165 30.78 -11.71 -5.12
N ARG A 166 29.60 -11.46 -4.50
CA ARG A 166 28.40 -12.29 -4.62
C ARG A 166 27.36 -11.69 -5.57
N CYS A 167 26.47 -12.55 -6.02
CA CYS A 167 25.18 -12.15 -6.57
C CYS A 167 24.13 -12.15 -5.44
N SER A 168 23.34 -11.09 -5.31
CA SER A 168 22.26 -11.00 -4.33
C SER A 168 20.93 -10.75 -5.02
N ILE A 169 19.95 -11.62 -4.74
CA ILE A 169 18.56 -11.46 -5.15
C ILE A 169 17.78 -10.93 -3.98
N ILE A 170 17.20 -9.76 -4.10
CA ILE A 170 16.43 -9.12 -3.03
C ILE A 170 14.97 -9.09 -3.44
N GLU A 171 14.15 -9.88 -2.73
CA GLU A 171 12.73 -9.92 -2.95
C GLU A 171 12.04 -8.84 -2.14
N VAL A 172 11.28 -7.99 -2.84
CA VAL A 172 10.52 -6.90 -2.27
C VAL A 172 9.02 -7.14 -2.40
N MET A 173 8.23 -6.58 -1.50
CA MET A 173 6.78 -6.66 -1.55
C MET A 173 6.21 -5.88 -2.75
N GLY A 174 4.89 -5.85 -2.89
CA GLY A 174 4.16 -5.21 -3.98
C GLY A 174 3.01 -6.08 -4.49
N ARG A 175 2.84 -7.28 -3.93
CA ARG A 175 1.82 -8.26 -4.32
C ARG A 175 1.93 -8.61 -5.82
N ASN A 176 0.99 -8.14 -6.64
CA ASN A 176 0.99 -8.36 -8.10
C ASN A 176 1.55 -7.15 -8.87
N ALA A 177 2.06 -6.14 -8.17
CA ALA A 177 2.57 -4.90 -8.76
C ALA A 177 4.08 -4.76 -8.52
N GLY A 178 4.81 -4.37 -9.55
CA GLY A 178 6.27 -4.23 -9.55
C GLY A 178 6.76 -2.83 -9.15
N TYR A 179 5.90 -1.92 -8.65
CA TYR A 179 6.31 -0.53 -8.39
C TYR A 179 7.41 -0.41 -7.35
N ILE A 180 7.33 -1.15 -6.23
CA ILE A 180 8.40 -1.14 -5.21
C ILE A 180 9.70 -1.64 -5.82
N ALA A 181 9.65 -2.76 -6.57
CA ALA A 181 10.82 -3.32 -7.22
C ALA A 181 11.46 -2.35 -8.22
N LEU A 182 10.64 -1.69 -9.05
CA LEU A 182 11.12 -0.72 -10.04
C LEU A 182 11.78 0.50 -9.37
N TRP A 183 11.11 1.09 -8.39
CA TRP A 183 11.63 2.26 -7.68
C TRP A 183 12.93 1.94 -6.94
N CYS A 184 12.95 0.85 -6.17
CA CYS A 184 14.14 0.44 -5.43
C CYS A 184 15.28 0.03 -6.38
N GLY A 185 14.95 -0.68 -7.47
CA GLY A 185 15.95 -1.11 -8.43
C GLY A 185 16.65 0.05 -9.12
N ILE A 186 15.90 1.05 -9.58
CA ILE A 186 16.46 2.27 -10.19
C ILE A 186 17.25 3.07 -9.15
N ALA A 187 16.66 3.32 -7.98
CA ALA A 187 17.26 4.14 -6.95
C ALA A 187 18.58 3.56 -6.39
N ASN A 188 18.70 2.23 -6.38
CA ASN A 188 19.91 1.54 -5.94
C ASN A 188 20.83 1.11 -7.08
N GLY A 189 20.48 1.36 -8.35
CA GLY A 189 21.30 0.92 -9.50
C GLY A 189 21.46 -0.59 -9.56
N ALA A 190 20.35 -1.33 -9.43
CA ALA A 190 20.34 -2.78 -9.58
C ALA A 190 20.61 -3.18 -11.03
N GLU A 191 21.31 -4.29 -11.23
CA GLU A 191 21.66 -4.81 -12.56
C GLU A 191 20.46 -5.44 -13.27
N ASP A 192 19.56 -6.07 -12.51
CA ASP A 192 18.33 -6.63 -13.04
C ASP A 192 17.14 -6.29 -12.11
N ILE A 193 16.00 -5.94 -12.70
CA ILE A 193 14.74 -5.65 -12.01
C ILE A 193 13.65 -6.52 -12.60
N LEU A 194 13.09 -7.41 -11.80
CA LEU A 194 12.09 -8.37 -12.22
C LEU A 194 10.69 -7.91 -11.79
N LEU A 195 9.81 -7.68 -12.76
CA LEU A 195 8.48 -7.11 -12.57
C LEU A 195 7.40 -8.06 -13.10
N PRO A 196 6.30 -8.29 -12.35
CA PRO A 196 5.21 -9.17 -12.80
C PRO A 196 4.52 -8.63 -14.07
N GLU A 197 4.47 -7.31 -14.25
CA GLU A 197 3.88 -6.67 -15.44
C GLU A 197 4.72 -6.84 -16.70
N LYS A 198 5.99 -7.18 -16.56
CA LYS A 198 6.95 -7.37 -17.65
C LYS A 198 7.46 -8.81 -17.62
N TYR A 199 6.55 -9.77 -17.75
CA TYR A 199 6.82 -11.20 -17.61
C TYR A 199 7.73 -11.79 -18.72
N ASP A 200 8.56 -10.98 -19.33
CA ASP A 200 9.60 -11.38 -20.27
C ASP A 200 10.83 -11.96 -19.53
N TYR A 201 10.58 -12.63 -18.39
CA TYR A 201 11.61 -13.19 -17.55
C TYR A 201 12.36 -14.29 -18.30
N ASN A 202 13.57 -13.95 -18.71
CA ASN A 202 14.54 -14.89 -19.29
C ASN A 202 15.71 -15.07 -18.33
N GLU A 203 15.64 -16.08 -17.46
CA GLU A 203 16.71 -16.40 -16.50
C GLU A 203 18.08 -16.61 -17.19
N GLN A 204 18.07 -17.14 -18.41
CA GLN A 204 19.30 -17.29 -19.19
C GLN A 204 19.93 -15.93 -19.54
N GLN A 205 19.11 -14.92 -19.79
CA GLN A 205 19.61 -13.56 -20.05
C GLN A 205 20.28 -12.98 -18.81
N ILE A 206 19.71 -13.16 -17.62
CA ILE A 206 20.32 -12.74 -16.35
C ILE A 206 21.65 -13.45 -16.14
N ILE A 207 21.69 -14.75 -16.32
CA ILE A 207 22.94 -15.54 -16.22
C ILE A 207 24.00 -15.00 -17.18
N ASN A 208 23.63 -14.73 -18.43
CA ASN A 208 24.54 -14.17 -19.43
C ASN A 208 25.05 -12.78 -19.04
N ASN A 209 24.17 -11.92 -18.51
CA ASN A 209 24.53 -10.58 -18.00
C ASN A 209 25.53 -10.68 -16.84
N ILE A 210 25.30 -11.56 -15.88
CA ILE A 210 26.19 -11.79 -14.74
C ILE A 210 27.59 -12.20 -15.24
N ILE A 211 27.66 -13.17 -16.15
CA ILE A 211 28.93 -13.66 -16.73
C ILE A 211 29.65 -12.54 -17.51
N ALA A 212 28.90 -11.80 -18.32
CA ALA A 212 29.46 -10.71 -19.11
C ALA A 212 30.00 -9.56 -18.22
N ASN A 213 29.27 -9.18 -17.18
CA ASN A 213 29.67 -8.15 -16.25
C ASN A 213 30.90 -8.56 -15.43
N ARG A 214 31.00 -9.83 -15.02
CA ARG A 214 32.19 -10.35 -14.34
C ARG A 214 33.43 -10.31 -15.25
N LYS A 215 33.29 -10.62 -16.53
CA LYS A 215 34.40 -10.50 -17.52
C LYS A 215 34.86 -9.04 -17.70
N ARG A 216 33.99 -8.06 -17.45
CA ARG A 216 34.31 -6.61 -17.48
C ARG A 216 34.90 -6.10 -16.17
N GLY A 217 35.07 -6.99 -15.16
CA GLY A 217 35.65 -6.65 -13.85
C GLY A 217 34.64 -6.26 -12.78
N LYS A 218 33.33 -6.43 -13.02
CA LYS A 218 32.31 -6.21 -12.00
C LYS A 218 32.32 -7.37 -11.01
N THR A 219 32.43 -7.06 -9.72
CA THR A 219 32.65 -8.08 -8.68
C THR A 219 31.35 -8.61 -8.07
N HIS A 220 30.28 -7.82 -8.05
CA HIS A 220 28.99 -8.19 -7.47
C HIS A 220 27.82 -7.91 -8.42
N HIS A 221 26.67 -8.49 -8.12
CA HIS A 221 25.45 -8.32 -8.92
C HIS A 221 24.22 -8.26 -8.01
N ILE A 222 23.37 -7.28 -8.21
CA ILE A 222 22.14 -7.07 -7.44
C ILE A 222 20.93 -7.26 -8.35
N ILE A 223 20.03 -8.15 -7.96
CA ILE A 223 18.77 -8.40 -8.64
C ILE A 223 17.64 -8.01 -7.69
N ILE A 224 16.78 -7.10 -8.10
CA ILE A 224 15.55 -6.79 -7.35
C ILE A 224 14.41 -7.59 -7.96
N ASN A 225 13.81 -8.45 -7.15
CA ASN A 225 12.71 -9.33 -7.55
C ASN A 225 11.41 -8.92 -6.85
N ALA A 226 10.36 -8.63 -7.62
CA ALA A 226 9.03 -8.42 -7.06
C ALA A 226 8.44 -9.73 -6.52
N GLU A 227 7.79 -9.72 -5.35
CA GLU A 227 7.16 -10.91 -4.75
C GLU A 227 6.13 -11.59 -5.67
N GLY A 228 5.53 -10.82 -6.59
CA GLY A 228 4.58 -11.33 -7.59
C GLY A 228 5.21 -12.32 -8.58
N ILE A 229 6.52 -12.26 -8.80
CA ILE A 229 7.31 -13.27 -9.52
C ILE A 229 7.69 -14.41 -8.56
N GLY A 230 8.13 -14.06 -7.35
CA GLY A 230 8.53 -15.03 -6.33
C GLY A 230 9.74 -15.86 -6.70
N HIS A 231 9.84 -17.06 -6.15
CA HIS A 231 10.86 -18.06 -6.45
C HIS A 231 12.33 -17.64 -6.20
N SER A 232 12.60 -16.55 -5.50
CA SER A 232 13.93 -15.96 -5.30
C SER A 232 14.96 -16.97 -4.78
N THR A 233 14.58 -17.82 -3.81
CA THR A 233 15.50 -18.83 -3.27
C THR A 233 15.89 -19.90 -4.28
N SER A 234 14.96 -20.38 -5.09
CA SER A 234 15.26 -21.39 -6.14
C SER A 234 16.01 -20.77 -7.31
N MET A 235 15.70 -19.53 -7.66
CA MET A 235 16.43 -18.73 -8.64
C MET A 235 17.90 -18.56 -8.24
N ALA A 236 18.16 -18.20 -6.99
CA ALA A 236 19.53 -18.07 -6.48
C ALA A 236 20.35 -19.35 -6.66
N ARG A 237 19.76 -20.51 -6.34
CA ARG A 237 20.44 -21.81 -6.54
C ARG A 237 20.75 -22.11 -8.01
N ARG A 238 19.83 -21.78 -8.93
CA ARG A 238 20.04 -22.02 -10.36
C ARG A 238 21.11 -21.10 -10.93
N ILE A 239 21.09 -19.82 -10.56
CA ILE A 239 22.11 -18.84 -10.98
C ILE A 239 23.50 -19.26 -10.45
N GLU A 240 23.60 -19.64 -9.16
CA GLU A 240 24.85 -20.15 -8.59
C GLU A 240 25.38 -21.37 -9.33
N ALA A 241 24.51 -22.35 -9.62
CA ALA A 241 24.90 -23.56 -10.37
C ALA A 241 25.37 -23.25 -11.78
N ALA A 242 24.77 -22.28 -12.48
CA ALA A 242 25.11 -21.92 -13.85
C ALA A 242 26.35 -21.01 -13.97
N THR A 243 26.59 -20.14 -12.96
CA THR A 243 27.67 -19.14 -13.04
C THR A 243 28.88 -19.48 -12.18
N GLY A 244 28.74 -20.36 -11.20
CA GLY A 244 29.76 -20.62 -10.17
C GLY A 244 29.94 -19.46 -9.19
N ILE A 245 29.09 -18.43 -9.24
CA ILE A 245 29.14 -17.27 -8.35
C ILE A 245 28.18 -17.51 -7.19
N GLU A 246 28.69 -17.40 -5.94
CA GLU A 246 27.85 -17.51 -4.77
C GLU A 246 26.66 -16.56 -4.87
N THR A 247 25.44 -17.10 -4.82
CA THR A 247 24.21 -16.34 -5.01
C THR A 247 23.30 -16.52 -3.80
N ARG A 248 22.84 -15.42 -3.22
CA ARG A 248 21.99 -15.42 -2.03
C ARG A 248 20.68 -14.70 -2.30
N ALA A 249 19.58 -15.24 -1.80
CA ALA A 249 18.28 -14.60 -1.82
C ALA A 249 17.96 -14.03 -0.42
N THR A 250 17.51 -12.79 -0.39
CA THR A 250 17.01 -12.12 0.81
C THR A 250 15.58 -11.65 0.56
N ILE A 251 14.63 -12.15 1.34
CA ILE A 251 13.22 -11.78 1.24
C ILE A 251 12.95 -10.74 2.33
N LEU A 252 12.71 -9.48 1.95
CA LEU A 252 12.49 -8.40 2.91
C LEU A 252 11.16 -8.54 3.66
N GLY A 253 10.10 -8.95 2.98
CA GLY A 253 8.81 -9.25 3.60
C GLY A 253 8.24 -8.10 4.41
N TYR A 254 7.65 -8.42 5.55
CA TYR A 254 6.84 -7.49 6.36
C TYR A 254 7.60 -6.31 6.98
N MET A 255 8.92 -6.28 7.01
CA MET A 255 9.64 -5.09 7.47
C MET A 255 9.31 -3.85 6.63
N GLN A 256 8.90 -4.03 5.36
CA GLN A 256 8.47 -2.95 4.48
C GLN A 256 7.10 -2.34 4.86
N ARG A 257 6.31 -3.02 5.69
CA ARG A 257 5.03 -2.52 6.22
C ARG A 257 5.16 -1.78 7.53
N GLY A 258 6.29 -1.93 8.20
CA GLY A 258 6.54 -1.39 9.53
C GLY A 258 7.29 -0.07 9.53
N GLY A 259 7.54 0.42 10.74
CA GLY A 259 8.35 1.62 10.98
C GLY A 259 7.55 2.92 11.00
N ALA A 260 8.24 3.97 11.41
CA ALA A 260 7.68 5.31 11.43
C ALA A 260 7.47 5.83 10.00
N PRO A 261 6.27 6.34 9.65
CA PRO A 261 6.02 6.87 8.33
C PRO A 261 6.92 8.05 8.00
N THR A 262 7.39 8.14 6.76
CA THR A 262 8.16 9.28 6.25
C THR A 262 7.35 10.57 6.31
N CYS A 263 8.02 11.70 6.14
CA CYS A 263 7.35 13.01 6.04
C CYS A 263 6.30 13.00 4.93
N LYS A 264 6.61 12.40 3.79
CA LYS A 264 5.73 12.31 2.63
C LYS A 264 4.46 11.52 2.95
N ASP A 265 4.59 10.33 3.52
CA ASP A 265 3.43 9.51 3.92
C ASP A 265 2.56 10.21 4.97
N ARG A 266 3.17 10.89 5.98
CA ARG A 266 2.40 11.66 6.98
C ARG A 266 1.64 12.82 6.34
N TYR A 267 2.26 13.54 5.39
CA TYR A 267 1.65 14.67 4.70
C TYR A 267 0.46 14.22 3.86
N TYR A 268 0.66 13.27 2.93
CA TYR A 268 -0.41 12.78 2.07
C TYR A 268 -1.56 12.15 2.88
N ALA A 269 -1.22 11.33 3.87
CA ALA A 269 -2.22 10.72 4.75
C ALA A 269 -3.06 11.77 5.49
N SER A 270 -2.42 12.84 5.98
CA SER A 270 -3.12 13.91 6.69
C SER A 270 -4.06 14.70 5.78
N ILE A 271 -3.62 15.05 4.57
CA ILE A 271 -4.45 15.81 3.64
C ILE A 271 -5.59 14.93 3.08
N MET A 272 -5.31 13.69 2.66
CA MET A 272 -6.33 12.76 2.18
C MET A 272 -7.37 12.45 3.27
N GLY A 273 -6.93 12.27 4.51
CA GLY A 273 -7.83 12.04 5.65
C GLY A 273 -8.75 13.23 5.92
N ALA A 274 -8.21 14.44 5.90
CA ALA A 274 -9.00 15.67 6.09
C ALA A 274 -9.99 15.87 4.93
N TYR A 275 -9.53 15.70 3.69
CA TYR A 275 -10.38 15.82 2.50
C TYR A 275 -11.51 14.78 2.49
N ALA A 276 -11.21 13.53 2.82
CA ALA A 276 -12.23 12.49 2.94
C ALA A 276 -13.31 12.82 3.98
N ALA A 277 -12.91 13.37 5.14
CA ALA A 277 -13.87 13.81 6.17
C ALA A 277 -14.74 14.97 5.66
N ASP A 278 -14.17 15.94 4.96
CA ASP A 278 -14.93 17.08 4.41
C ASP A 278 -15.99 16.64 3.41
N ILE A 279 -15.61 15.83 2.42
CA ILE A 279 -16.56 15.41 1.37
C ILE A 279 -17.64 14.47 1.92
N LEU A 280 -17.31 13.64 2.93
CA LEU A 280 -18.31 12.81 3.60
C LEU A 280 -19.30 13.68 4.41
N CYS A 281 -18.82 14.67 5.16
CA CYS A 281 -19.68 15.62 5.90
C CYS A 281 -20.57 16.46 4.97
N GLN A 282 -20.15 16.67 3.71
CA GLN A 282 -20.95 17.30 2.66
C GLN A 282 -22.01 16.36 2.06
N GLY A 283 -22.07 15.10 2.50
CA GLY A 283 -23.02 14.09 2.01
C GLY A 283 -22.60 13.37 0.74
N LYS A 284 -21.34 13.52 0.28
CA LYS A 284 -20.81 12.68 -0.79
C LYS A 284 -20.73 11.21 -0.33
N SER A 285 -20.96 10.29 -1.24
CA SER A 285 -20.93 8.85 -0.99
C SER A 285 -20.34 8.09 -2.16
N ASN A 286 -19.93 6.85 -1.93
CA ASN A 286 -19.37 5.96 -2.94
C ASN A 286 -18.15 6.58 -3.65
N ARG A 287 -17.28 7.28 -2.88
CA ARG A 287 -16.10 7.95 -3.43
C ARG A 287 -14.81 7.37 -2.85
N VAL A 288 -13.74 7.49 -3.59
CA VAL A 288 -12.37 7.26 -3.12
C VAL A 288 -11.56 8.53 -3.37
N VAL A 289 -10.80 8.96 -2.36
CA VAL A 289 -9.90 10.10 -2.51
C VAL A 289 -8.62 9.66 -3.20
N GLY A 290 -8.03 10.54 -3.98
CA GLY A 290 -6.77 10.31 -4.68
C GLY A 290 -5.96 11.59 -4.81
N TYR A 291 -4.77 11.44 -5.37
CA TYR A 291 -3.89 12.55 -5.71
C TYR A 291 -3.41 12.37 -7.15
N GLN A 292 -3.64 13.36 -7.99
CA GLN A 292 -3.20 13.40 -9.38
C GLN A 292 -2.82 14.82 -9.77
N HIS A 293 -1.75 14.97 -10.55
CA HIS A 293 -1.31 16.25 -11.14
C HIS A 293 -1.18 17.41 -10.15
N GLY A 294 -0.76 17.12 -8.90
CA GLY A 294 -0.61 18.14 -7.86
C GLY A 294 -1.87 18.41 -7.04
N GLU A 295 -3.00 17.77 -7.32
CA GLU A 295 -4.29 18.04 -6.70
C GLU A 295 -4.85 16.82 -5.96
N PHE A 296 -5.59 17.09 -4.87
CA PHE A 296 -6.37 16.07 -4.16
C PHE A 296 -7.78 16.06 -4.75
N LEU A 297 -8.20 14.89 -5.22
CA LEU A 297 -9.44 14.67 -5.97
C LEU A 297 -10.25 13.53 -5.34
N ASP A 298 -11.48 13.35 -5.79
CA ASP A 298 -12.27 12.17 -5.47
C ASP A 298 -12.88 11.55 -6.73
N PHE A 299 -12.94 10.22 -6.76
CA PHE A 299 -13.45 9.41 -7.87
C PHE A 299 -14.60 8.55 -7.38
N ASP A 300 -15.52 8.18 -8.26
CA ASP A 300 -16.47 7.11 -7.96
C ASP A 300 -15.72 5.81 -7.72
N ILE A 301 -16.15 5.02 -6.71
CA ILE A 301 -15.45 3.77 -6.35
C ILE A 301 -15.49 2.77 -7.51
N GLU A 302 -16.60 2.67 -8.25
CA GLU A 302 -16.71 1.74 -9.36
C GLU A 302 -15.81 2.14 -10.52
N GLU A 303 -15.77 3.44 -10.85
CA GLU A 303 -14.83 3.97 -11.84
C GLU A 303 -13.38 3.71 -11.42
N ALA A 304 -13.03 4.02 -10.17
CA ALA A 304 -11.68 3.82 -9.64
C ALA A 304 -11.22 2.35 -9.69
N LEU A 305 -12.12 1.40 -9.36
CA LEU A 305 -11.85 -0.03 -9.39
C LEU A 305 -11.72 -0.61 -10.80
N ASN A 306 -12.26 0.09 -11.81
CA ASN A 306 -12.18 -0.31 -13.23
C ASN A 306 -11.04 0.38 -13.98
N MET A 307 -10.35 1.35 -13.36
CA MET A 307 -9.15 1.95 -13.93
C MET A 307 -7.99 0.95 -13.94
N HIS A 308 -7.08 1.14 -14.89
CA HIS A 308 -5.86 0.35 -15.00
C HIS A 308 -4.64 1.24 -14.85
N LYS A 309 -3.66 0.76 -14.13
CA LYS A 309 -2.37 1.44 -13.93
C LYS A 309 -1.26 0.55 -14.48
N ASN A 310 -0.47 1.10 -15.38
CA ASN A 310 0.62 0.38 -16.01
C ASN A 310 1.97 1.03 -15.65
N ILE A 311 3.00 0.21 -15.58
CA ILE A 311 4.37 0.71 -15.49
C ILE A 311 4.68 1.47 -16.78
N GLN A 312 5.21 2.70 -16.64
CA GLN A 312 5.61 3.52 -17.77
C GLN A 312 6.76 2.85 -18.52
N GLU A 313 6.55 2.60 -19.82
CA GLU A 313 7.53 1.93 -20.67
C GLU A 313 8.89 2.64 -20.66
N TYR A 314 8.87 3.97 -20.79
CA TYR A 314 10.09 4.78 -20.74
C TYR A 314 10.90 4.55 -19.46
N VAL A 315 10.26 4.51 -18.30
CA VAL A 315 10.93 4.31 -17.00
C VAL A 315 11.56 2.92 -16.95
N PHE A 316 10.84 1.90 -17.46
CA PHE A 316 11.35 0.53 -17.51
C PHE A 316 12.54 0.40 -18.47
N GLU A 317 12.47 1.01 -19.65
CA GLU A 317 13.60 0.99 -20.60
C GLU A 317 14.83 1.75 -20.07
N VAL A 318 14.60 2.89 -19.41
CA VAL A 318 15.68 3.64 -18.74
C VAL A 318 16.35 2.79 -17.65
N SER A 319 15.59 2.01 -16.88
CA SER A 319 16.17 1.14 -15.85
C SER A 319 17.18 0.14 -16.42
N LYS A 320 16.94 -0.41 -17.61
CA LYS A 320 17.86 -1.33 -18.31
C LYS A 320 19.15 -0.63 -18.75
N VAL A 321 19.05 0.63 -19.19
CA VAL A 321 20.21 1.43 -19.59
C VAL A 321 21.06 1.79 -18.39
N LEU A 322 20.43 2.15 -17.26
CA LEU A 322 21.15 2.52 -16.03
C LEU A 322 21.79 1.33 -15.31
N ALA A 323 21.40 0.11 -15.64
CA ALA A 323 21.95 -1.14 -15.11
C ALA A 323 23.30 -1.53 -15.73
N LEU A 324 23.70 -0.92 -16.86
CA LEU A 324 24.94 -1.16 -17.59
C LEU A 324 26.08 -0.37 -16.96
#